data_26c295958f91f4b6dafb8ff84545f75c
#
_entry.id   26c295958f91f4b6dafb8ff84545f75c
#
_cell.length_a   1.000
_cell.length_b   1.000
_cell.length_c   1.000
_cell.angle_alpha   90.00
_cell.angle_beta   90.00
_cell.angle_gamma   90.00
#
_symmetry.space_group_name_H-M   'P 1'
#
loop_
_entity.id
_entity.type
_entity.pdbx_description
1 polymer ?
#
loop_
_entity_poly.entity_id
_entity_poly.type
_entity_poly.pdbx_seq_one_letter_code
_entity_poly.pdbx_strand_id
1 'polypeptide(L)'
;VEALLLTVDTLIENTDFSKLYDENTRLFSIGFNIEENSLTDSYYDLLASEARQTSLIAIAKKDVPARHWNNLSRTLTILNKYKGLISWSGTAFEYFMPNINIPKYPGSLLDESCKFMLMSQKEYAKKLNIPWGISESAFNLKDLQNNYQYKAFGIPWIGLKRGLSDEM
;
A
#
# COMPACT_ATOMS: atom_id res chain seq x y z
N VAL A 1 -18.10 17.07 22.49
CA VAL A 1 -17.33 15.83 22.37
C VAL A 1 -18.27 14.67 22.00
N GLU A 2 -19.35 14.41 22.77
CA GLU A 2 -20.29 13.30 22.54
C GLU A 2 -20.93 13.33 21.15
N ALA A 3 -21.42 14.48 20.69
CA ALA A 3 -22.00 14.60 19.35
C ALA A 3 -20.99 14.28 18.24
N LEU A 4 -19.72 14.65 18.42
CA LEU A 4 -18.66 14.31 17.47
C LEU A 4 -18.37 12.81 17.45
N LEU A 5 -18.32 12.18 18.62
CA LEU A 5 -18.14 10.71 18.72
C LEU A 5 -19.27 9.97 18.02
N LEU A 6 -20.52 10.39 18.26
CA LEU A 6 -21.68 9.79 17.59
C LEU A 6 -21.61 9.95 16.06
N THR A 7 -21.15 11.11 15.58
CA THR A 7 -20.96 11.33 14.14
C THR A 7 -19.90 10.40 13.58
N VAL A 8 -18.77 10.23 14.26
CA VAL A 8 -17.69 9.33 13.84
C VAL A 8 -18.16 7.87 13.83
N ASP A 9 -18.84 7.44 14.88
CA ASP A 9 -19.40 6.09 14.96
C ASP A 9 -20.37 5.83 13.80
N THR A 10 -21.26 6.79 13.52
CA THR A 10 -22.21 6.69 12.40
C THR A 10 -21.48 6.60 11.04
N LEU A 11 -20.41 7.36 10.84
CA LEU A 11 -19.60 7.28 9.61
C LEU A 11 -18.93 5.91 9.48
N ILE A 12 -18.36 5.39 10.57
CA ILE A 12 -17.73 4.07 10.58
C ILE A 12 -18.77 2.98 10.27
N GLU A 13 -19.93 3.01 10.90
CA GLU A 13 -21.01 2.02 10.68
C GLU A 13 -21.54 2.06 9.24
N ASN A 14 -21.72 3.24 8.67
CA ASN A 14 -22.21 3.42 7.30
C ASN A 14 -21.17 3.14 6.21
N THR A 15 -19.89 3.02 6.55
CA THR A 15 -18.86 2.64 5.59
C THR A 15 -18.91 1.14 5.34
N ASP A 16 -19.25 0.73 4.13
CA ASP A 16 -19.37 -0.67 3.70
C ASP A 16 -18.24 -1.02 2.73
N PHE A 17 -17.25 -1.75 3.22
CA PHE A 17 -16.11 -2.18 2.42
C PHE A 17 -16.44 -3.37 1.49
N SER A 18 -17.55 -4.08 1.72
CA SER A 18 -17.90 -5.25 0.91
C SER A 18 -18.14 -4.91 -0.56
N LYS A 19 -18.49 -3.64 -0.86
CA LYS A 19 -18.75 -3.16 -2.22
C LYS A 19 -17.56 -3.25 -3.17
N LEU A 20 -16.35 -3.24 -2.63
CA LEU A 20 -15.12 -3.37 -3.42
C LEU A 20 -14.49 -4.77 -3.30
N TYR A 21 -15.14 -5.68 -2.58
CA TYR A 21 -14.64 -7.03 -2.38
C TYR A 21 -15.14 -7.99 -3.45
N ASP A 22 -14.21 -8.61 -4.17
CA ASP A 22 -14.52 -9.66 -5.13
C ASP A 22 -14.45 -11.03 -4.43
N GLU A 23 -15.59 -11.71 -4.36
CA GLU A 23 -15.72 -13.05 -3.75
C GLU A 23 -14.95 -14.14 -4.50
N ASN A 24 -14.71 -13.98 -5.81
CA ASN A 24 -14.02 -14.98 -6.60
C ASN A 24 -12.52 -14.96 -6.33
N THR A 25 -11.90 -13.78 -6.40
CA THR A 25 -10.48 -13.58 -6.10
C THR A 25 -10.22 -13.50 -4.60
N ARG A 26 -11.25 -13.14 -3.81
CA ARG A 26 -11.17 -12.84 -2.37
C ARG A 26 -10.22 -11.70 -2.05
N LEU A 27 -10.20 -10.71 -2.93
CA LEU A 27 -9.38 -9.52 -2.83
C LEU A 27 -10.22 -8.26 -3.01
N PHE A 28 -9.70 -7.13 -2.56
CA PHE A 28 -10.29 -5.84 -2.88
C PHE A 28 -9.89 -5.39 -4.28
N SER A 29 -10.88 -5.06 -5.10
CA SER A 29 -10.66 -4.33 -6.35
C SER A 29 -10.15 -2.92 -6.05
N ILE A 30 -9.29 -2.40 -6.93
CA ILE A 30 -8.76 -1.03 -6.84
C ILE A 30 -9.86 0.01 -7.06
N GLY A 31 -10.92 -0.34 -7.79
CA GLY A 31 -12.00 0.58 -8.11
C GLY A 31 -13.27 -0.09 -8.58
N PHE A 32 -14.27 0.75 -8.75
CA PHE A 32 -15.57 0.38 -9.30
C PHE A 32 -15.88 1.26 -10.51
N ASN A 33 -16.15 0.63 -11.64
CA ASN A 33 -16.60 1.33 -12.85
C ASN A 33 -18.10 1.59 -12.73
N ILE A 34 -18.46 2.86 -12.58
CA ILE A 34 -19.86 3.28 -12.39
C ILE A 34 -20.68 3.09 -13.69
N GLU A 35 -20.05 3.32 -14.86
CA GLU A 35 -20.73 3.21 -16.15
C GLU A 35 -21.08 1.76 -16.49
N GLU A 36 -20.17 0.85 -16.20
CA GLU A 36 -20.34 -0.59 -16.43
C GLU A 36 -20.96 -1.31 -15.22
N ASN A 37 -21.14 -0.60 -14.11
CA ASN A 37 -21.65 -1.14 -12.84
C ASN A 37 -20.89 -2.42 -12.41
N SER A 38 -19.57 -2.39 -12.49
CA SER A 38 -18.69 -3.53 -12.23
C SER A 38 -17.42 -3.14 -11.49
N LEU A 39 -16.83 -4.10 -10.77
CA LEU A 39 -15.49 -3.96 -10.22
C LEU A 39 -14.46 -3.90 -11.36
N THR A 40 -13.36 -3.16 -11.13
CA THR A 40 -12.21 -3.19 -12.05
C THR A 40 -11.42 -4.49 -11.86
N ASP A 41 -10.77 -4.98 -12.93
CA ASP A 41 -9.96 -6.21 -12.92
C ASP A 41 -8.55 -6.01 -12.34
N SER A 42 -8.40 -5.05 -11.43
CA SER A 42 -7.16 -4.77 -10.72
C SER A 42 -7.39 -4.86 -9.23
N TYR A 43 -6.48 -5.49 -8.50
CA TYR A 43 -6.69 -5.85 -7.10
C TYR A 43 -5.54 -5.41 -6.21
N TYR A 44 -5.86 -5.09 -4.96
CA TYR A 44 -4.88 -4.96 -3.88
C TYR A 44 -4.51 -6.36 -3.37
N ASP A 45 -3.53 -6.98 -4.00
CA ASP A 45 -3.16 -8.38 -3.80
C ASP A 45 -1.90 -8.59 -2.94
N LEU A 46 -1.20 -7.52 -2.55
CA LEU A 46 0.03 -7.62 -1.79
C LEU A 46 -0.15 -7.24 -0.31
N LEU A 47 0.48 -7.99 0.59
CA LEU A 47 0.51 -7.64 2.01
C LEU A 47 1.39 -6.41 2.29
N ALA A 48 2.48 -6.21 1.55
CA ALA A 48 3.26 -4.98 1.59
C ALA A 48 2.60 -3.90 0.74
N SER A 49 1.49 -3.40 1.22
CA SER A 49 0.68 -2.34 0.61
C SER A 49 0.06 -1.47 1.70
N GLU A 50 -0.20 -0.23 1.40
CA GLU A 50 -0.99 0.69 2.25
C GLU A 50 -2.42 0.16 2.43
N ALA A 51 -2.97 -0.51 1.42
CA ALA A 51 -4.32 -1.08 1.44
C ALA A 51 -4.50 -2.18 2.50
N ARG A 52 -3.43 -2.74 3.08
CA ARG A 52 -3.57 -3.70 4.20
C ARG A 52 -4.27 -3.10 5.41
N GLN A 53 -4.26 -1.77 5.57
CA GLN A 53 -5.02 -1.08 6.62
C GLN A 53 -6.52 -1.25 6.39
N THR A 54 -7.00 -1.01 5.18
CA THR A 54 -8.39 -1.25 4.79
C THR A 54 -8.78 -2.71 4.99
N SER A 55 -7.93 -3.64 4.57
CA SER A 55 -8.14 -5.08 4.78
C SER A 55 -8.35 -5.44 6.24
N LEU A 56 -7.52 -4.89 7.15
CA LEU A 56 -7.66 -5.15 8.58
C LEU A 56 -8.96 -4.58 9.16
N ILE A 57 -9.30 -3.34 8.79
CA ILE A 57 -10.51 -2.66 9.26
C ILE A 57 -11.76 -3.39 8.75
N ALA A 58 -11.82 -3.75 7.47
CA ALA A 58 -12.95 -4.46 6.89
C ALA A 58 -13.17 -5.85 7.53
N ILE A 59 -12.10 -6.56 7.86
CA ILE A 59 -12.17 -7.82 8.62
C ILE A 59 -12.66 -7.58 10.04
N ALA A 60 -12.16 -6.55 10.72
CA ALA A 60 -12.59 -6.21 12.08
C ALA A 60 -14.07 -5.83 12.14
N LYS A 61 -14.56 -5.09 11.16
CA LYS A 61 -15.99 -4.76 10.98
C LYS A 61 -16.85 -5.96 10.55
N LYS A 62 -16.25 -7.04 10.07
CA LYS A 62 -16.91 -8.22 9.47
C LYS A 62 -17.57 -7.94 8.11
N ASP A 63 -17.16 -6.88 7.43
CA ASP A 63 -17.60 -6.60 6.06
C ASP A 63 -17.04 -7.63 5.07
N VAL A 64 -15.85 -8.18 5.38
CA VAL A 64 -15.22 -9.27 4.60
C VAL A 64 -14.71 -10.37 5.53
N PRO A 65 -14.60 -11.62 5.04
CA PRO A 65 -14.15 -12.73 5.86
C PRO A 65 -12.65 -12.66 6.16
N ALA A 66 -12.24 -13.13 7.34
CA ALA A 66 -10.81 -13.14 7.77
C ALA A 66 -9.88 -13.88 6.79
N ARG A 67 -10.40 -14.83 6.01
CA ARG A 67 -9.65 -15.52 4.95
C ARG A 67 -9.11 -14.58 3.87
N HIS A 68 -9.67 -13.37 3.70
CA HIS A 68 -9.14 -12.33 2.83
C HIS A 68 -7.66 -12.05 3.14
N TRP A 69 -7.30 -11.92 4.42
CA TRP A 69 -5.92 -11.68 4.84
C TRP A 69 -4.93 -12.73 4.35
N ASN A 70 -5.39 -13.98 4.22
CA ASN A 70 -4.54 -15.08 3.76
C ASN A 70 -4.29 -15.04 2.24
N ASN A 71 -5.15 -14.35 1.49
CA ASN A 71 -5.01 -14.20 0.03
C ASN A 71 -4.04 -13.05 -0.35
N LEU A 72 -3.71 -12.16 0.59
CA LEU A 72 -2.70 -11.14 0.34
C LEU A 72 -1.34 -11.82 0.16
N SER A 73 -0.71 -11.62 -0.98
CA SER A 73 0.57 -12.24 -1.34
C SER A 73 1.68 -11.83 -0.38
N ARG A 74 2.50 -12.80 -0.04
CA ARG A 74 3.68 -12.67 0.83
C ARG A 74 4.96 -12.97 0.08
N THR A 75 5.03 -12.54 -1.17
CA THR A 75 6.23 -12.72 -2.00
C THR A 75 7.42 -12.03 -1.34
N LEU A 76 8.45 -12.81 -1.08
CA LEU A 76 9.69 -12.37 -0.46
C LEU A 76 10.76 -12.08 -1.51
N THR A 77 11.56 -11.06 -1.22
CA THR A 77 12.78 -10.77 -1.97
C THR A 77 13.96 -10.55 -1.02
N ILE A 78 15.14 -10.56 -1.59
CA ILE A 78 16.40 -10.41 -0.84
C ILE A 78 17.21 -9.30 -1.49
N LEU A 79 17.69 -8.37 -0.67
CA LEU A 79 18.69 -7.39 -1.05
C LEU A 79 19.85 -7.48 -0.07
N ASN A 80 21.03 -7.89 -0.56
CA ASN A 80 22.18 -8.18 0.29
C ASN A 80 21.84 -9.22 1.38
N LYS A 81 21.95 -8.84 2.65
CA LYS A 81 21.62 -9.69 3.80
C LYS A 81 20.20 -9.49 4.34
N TYR A 82 19.47 -8.55 3.79
CA TYR A 82 18.12 -8.22 4.26
C TYR A 82 17.06 -8.93 3.42
N LYS A 83 15.99 -9.36 4.07
CA LYS A 83 14.86 -10.06 3.46
C LYS A 83 13.57 -9.35 3.83
N GLY A 84 12.64 -9.26 2.91
CA GLY A 84 11.33 -8.65 3.16
C GLY A 84 10.35 -8.89 2.04
N LEU A 85 9.13 -8.47 2.26
CA LEU A 85 8.08 -8.51 1.26
C LEU A 85 8.38 -7.55 0.12
N ILE A 86 8.03 -7.97 -1.08
CA ILE A 86 7.99 -7.10 -2.26
C ILE A 86 6.70 -6.30 -2.25
N SER A 87 6.72 -5.06 -2.74
CA SER A 87 5.54 -4.22 -2.96
C SER A 87 5.33 -3.93 -4.44
N TRP A 88 4.29 -3.18 -4.79
CA TRP A 88 4.02 -2.83 -6.18
C TRP A 88 5.06 -1.87 -6.77
N SER A 89 5.39 -0.81 -6.06
CA SER A 89 6.29 0.24 -6.55
C SER A 89 7.57 0.39 -5.74
N GLY A 90 7.69 -0.26 -4.58
CA GLY A 90 8.87 -0.12 -3.72
C GLY A 90 8.92 1.22 -3.01
N THR A 91 7.79 1.86 -2.74
CA THR A 91 7.71 3.15 -2.06
C THR A 91 7.75 3.00 -0.54
N ALA A 92 8.27 3.98 0.17
CA ALA A 92 8.20 4.02 1.63
C ALA A 92 6.75 4.06 2.14
N PHE A 93 5.85 4.68 1.39
CA PHE A 93 4.42 4.76 1.70
C PHE A 93 3.79 3.38 1.88
N GLU A 94 3.99 2.46 0.93
CA GLU A 94 3.42 1.11 0.98
C GLU A 94 3.79 0.33 2.26
N TYR A 95 5.00 0.56 2.79
CA TYR A 95 5.49 -0.16 3.97
C TYR A 95 5.15 0.54 5.28
N PHE A 96 5.23 1.88 5.34
CA PHE A 96 5.22 2.61 6.61
C PHE A 96 3.91 3.31 6.93
N MET A 97 3.11 3.71 5.94
CA MET A 97 1.87 4.44 6.21
C MET A 97 0.91 3.67 7.15
N PRO A 98 0.68 2.37 6.97
CA PRO A 98 -0.21 1.65 7.87
C PRO A 98 0.27 1.60 9.32
N ASN A 99 1.56 1.75 9.58
CA ASN A 99 2.10 1.74 10.95
C ASN A 99 1.73 3.00 11.75
N ILE A 100 1.14 4.01 11.12
CA ILE A 100 0.59 5.19 11.80
C ILE A 100 -0.60 4.78 12.66
N ASN A 101 -1.42 3.84 12.16
CA ASN A 101 -2.67 3.44 12.79
C ASN A 101 -2.68 1.98 13.28
N ILE A 102 -1.80 1.14 12.74
CA ILE A 102 -1.73 -0.29 13.07
C ILE A 102 -0.44 -0.59 13.83
N PRO A 103 -0.53 -1.19 15.02
CA PRO A 103 0.66 -1.58 15.78
C PRO A 103 1.56 -2.52 14.98
N LYS A 104 2.83 -2.25 14.99
CA LYS A 104 3.87 -3.10 14.43
C LYS A 104 4.45 -4.00 15.53
N TYR A 105 4.33 -5.31 15.34
CA TYR A 105 4.84 -6.29 16.32
C TYR A 105 6.28 -6.66 16.01
N PRO A 106 7.22 -6.47 16.95
CA PRO A 106 8.64 -6.81 16.76
C PRO A 106 8.84 -8.27 16.33
N GLY A 107 9.72 -8.48 15.35
CA GLY A 107 10.02 -9.81 14.80
C GLY A 107 8.94 -10.42 13.91
N SER A 108 7.84 -9.71 13.66
CA SER A 108 6.86 -10.13 12.66
C SER A 108 7.37 -9.93 11.23
N LEU A 109 6.73 -10.62 10.27
CA LEU A 109 7.05 -10.47 8.84
C LEU A 109 6.95 -9.00 8.38
N LEU A 110 5.97 -8.25 8.86
CA LEU A 110 5.81 -6.84 8.54
C LEU A 110 6.90 -5.98 9.19
N ASP A 111 7.32 -6.28 10.42
CA ASP A 111 8.42 -5.58 11.07
C ASP A 111 9.74 -5.80 10.31
N GLU A 112 10.05 -7.03 9.95
CA GLU A 112 11.24 -7.36 9.16
C GLU A 112 11.17 -6.72 7.76
N SER A 113 9.98 -6.65 7.14
CA SER A 113 9.80 -5.96 5.86
C SER A 113 10.00 -4.44 5.98
N CYS A 114 9.61 -3.81 7.08
CA CYS A 114 9.92 -2.40 7.32
C CYS A 114 11.43 -2.16 7.49
N LYS A 115 12.14 -3.03 8.20
CA LYS A 115 13.61 -2.98 8.33
C LYS A 115 14.27 -3.18 6.97
N PHE A 116 13.82 -4.17 6.21
CA PHE A 116 14.27 -4.44 4.85
C PHE A 116 14.07 -3.21 3.95
N MET A 117 12.88 -2.59 3.97
CA MET A 117 12.58 -1.38 3.21
C MET A 117 13.52 -0.23 3.58
N LEU A 118 13.71 0.04 4.88
CA LEU A 118 14.60 1.10 5.37
C LEU A 118 16.03 0.91 4.87
N MET A 119 16.55 -0.31 4.93
CA MET A 119 17.90 -0.61 4.47
C MET A 119 18.02 -0.51 2.94
N SER A 120 16.99 -0.95 2.21
CA SER A 120 16.92 -0.81 0.75
C SER A 120 16.93 0.65 0.31
N GLN A 121 16.20 1.52 1.00
CA GLN A 121 16.22 2.97 0.78
C GLN A 121 17.62 3.56 0.91
N LYS A 122 18.30 3.22 1.99
CA LYS A 122 19.66 3.73 2.26
C LYS A 122 20.68 3.24 1.23
N GLU A 123 20.62 1.96 0.87
CA GLU A 123 21.50 1.37 -0.14
C GLU A 123 21.29 2.00 -1.53
N TYR A 124 20.04 2.15 -1.94
CA TYR A 124 19.67 2.73 -3.22
C TYR A 124 20.11 4.19 -3.32
N ALA A 125 19.78 4.99 -2.32
CA ALA A 125 20.16 6.40 -2.26
C ALA A 125 21.68 6.60 -2.27
N LYS A 126 22.41 5.76 -1.51
CA LYS A 126 23.87 5.77 -1.52
C LYS A 126 24.46 5.50 -2.92
N LYS A 127 23.88 4.53 -3.64
CA LYS A 127 24.31 4.19 -5.01
C LYS A 127 24.11 5.36 -5.98
N LEU A 128 23.03 6.11 -5.82
CA LEU A 128 22.69 7.25 -6.68
C LEU A 128 23.28 8.58 -6.18
N ASN A 129 23.88 8.59 -5.00
CA ASN A 129 24.37 9.80 -4.32
C ASN A 129 23.27 10.86 -4.10
N ILE A 130 22.09 10.40 -3.64
CA ILE A 130 20.93 11.22 -3.31
C ILE A 130 20.52 11.01 -1.84
N PRO A 131 19.71 11.90 -1.23
CA PRO A 131 19.08 11.63 0.05
C PRO A 131 18.18 10.39 -0.01
N TRP A 132 18.15 9.61 1.07
CA TRP A 132 17.24 8.47 1.17
C TRP A 132 15.84 8.92 1.62
N GLY A 133 14.83 8.09 1.38
CA GLY A 133 13.44 8.37 1.76
C GLY A 133 12.51 8.52 0.56
N ILE A 134 12.79 7.80 -0.51
CA ILE A 134 11.96 7.82 -1.73
C ILE A 134 10.58 7.26 -1.42
N SER A 135 9.56 8.05 -1.71
CA SER A 135 8.16 7.69 -1.53
C SER A 135 7.30 8.36 -2.60
N GLU A 136 6.02 8.04 -2.61
CA GLU A 136 5.06 8.68 -3.50
C GLU A 136 4.97 10.18 -3.20
N SER A 137 5.06 10.97 -4.25
CA SER A 137 5.05 12.43 -4.13
C SER A 137 4.70 13.08 -5.46
N ALA A 138 4.26 14.33 -5.39
CA ALA A 138 4.18 15.18 -6.55
C ALA A 138 5.60 15.63 -6.96
N PHE A 139 5.84 15.64 -8.26
CA PHE A 139 7.09 16.17 -8.83
C PHE A 139 7.03 17.68 -8.96
N ASN A 140 8.20 18.32 -8.96
CA ASN A 140 8.34 19.74 -9.28
C ASN A 140 8.24 20.00 -10.80
N LEU A 141 7.44 19.24 -11.48
CA LEU A 141 7.08 19.45 -12.90
C LEU A 141 5.58 19.66 -12.98
N LYS A 142 5.19 20.62 -13.80
CA LYS A 142 3.78 20.95 -14.03
C LYS A 142 3.38 20.58 -15.45
N ASP A 143 2.13 20.15 -15.61
CA ASP A 143 1.49 20.01 -16.91
C ASP A 143 1.08 21.38 -17.50
N LEU A 144 0.48 21.36 -18.70
CA LEU A 144 0.00 22.56 -19.39
C LEU A 144 -1.11 23.31 -18.62
N GLN A 145 -1.79 22.64 -17.69
CA GLN A 145 -2.84 23.19 -16.81
C GLN A 145 -2.29 23.68 -15.46
N ASN A 146 -0.97 23.72 -15.27
CA ASN A 146 -0.30 24.07 -14.04
C ASN A 146 -0.48 23.10 -12.86
N ASN A 147 -0.94 21.87 -13.10
CA ASN A 147 -1.00 20.85 -12.06
C ASN A 147 0.36 20.16 -11.91
N TYR A 148 0.78 19.95 -10.67
CA TYR A 148 1.97 19.13 -10.40
C TYR A 148 1.74 17.68 -10.81
N GLN A 149 2.74 17.10 -11.46
CA GLN A 149 2.72 15.71 -11.84
C GLN A 149 2.89 14.82 -10.60
N TYR A 150 2.16 13.72 -10.56
CA TYR A 150 2.26 12.71 -9.51
C TYR A 150 2.68 11.38 -10.13
N LYS A 151 3.61 10.69 -9.48
CA LYS A 151 3.97 9.32 -9.82
C LYS A 151 4.15 8.48 -8.57
N ALA A 152 3.59 7.28 -8.58
CA ALA A 152 3.87 6.25 -7.59
C ALA A 152 5.21 5.58 -7.95
N PHE A 153 6.30 6.14 -7.49
CA PHE A 153 7.63 5.58 -7.71
C PHE A 153 8.32 5.24 -6.38
N GLY A 154 9.20 4.27 -6.46
CA GLY A 154 9.95 3.79 -5.29
C GLY A 154 11.26 3.17 -5.71
N ILE A 155 11.77 2.25 -4.91
CA ILE A 155 13.02 1.57 -5.20
C ILE A 155 12.75 0.40 -6.16
N PRO A 156 13.30 0.40 -7.40
CA PRO A 156 13.03 -0.62 -8.40
C PRO A 156 13.40 -2.05 -7.96
N TRP A 157 14.35 -2.17 -7.03
CA TRP A 157 14.85 -3.47 -6.57
C TRP A 157 13.84 -4.27 -5.75
N ILE A 158 12.84 -3.60 -5.19
CA ILE A 158 11.84 -4.18 -4.28
C ILE A 158 10.40 -3.95 -4.73
N GLY A 159 10.23 -3.37 -5.92
CA GLY A 159 8.93 -3.17 -6.56
C GLY A 159 8.68 -4.16 -7.69
N LEU A 160 7.43 -4.59 -7.87
CA LEU A 160 7.02 -5.41 -9.01
C LEU A 160 7.03 -4.62 -10.33
N LYS A 161 6.66 -3.34 -10.29
CA LYS A 161 6.73 -2.42 -11.43
C LYS A 161 8.16 -1.89 -11.60
N ARG A 162 9.02 -2.71 -12.18
CA ARG A 162 10.45 -2.38 -12.31
C ARG A 162 10.77 -1.32 -13.36
N GLY A 163 9.87 -1.02 -14.29
CA GLY A 163 10.10 -0.07 -15.38
C GLY A 163 9.90 1.41 -15.04
N LEU A 164 9.50 1.74 -13.80
CA LEU A 164 9.29 3.14 -13.40
C LEU A 164 10.59 3.93 -13.20
N SER A 165 11.73 3.25 -13.11
CA SER A 165 13.05 3.87 -12.91
C SER A 165 13.66 4.43 -14.19
N ASP A 166 13.21 3.98 -15.36
CA ASP A 166 13.79 4.37 -16.64
C ASP A 166 13.21 5.70 -17.17
N GLU A 167 12.22 6.25 -16.46
CA GLU A 167 11.55 7.51 -16.80
C GLU A 167 11.97 8.70 -15.91
N MET A 168 13.01 8.56 -15.12
CA MET A 168 13.56 9.65 -14.28
C MET A 168 14.84 10.23 -14.89
#